data_32fdf5448f06ad82d231cc8be3713a11
#
_entry.id   32fdf5448f06ad82d231cc8be3713a11
#
_cell.length_a   1.000
_cell.length_b   1.000
_cell.length_c   1.000
_cell.angle_alpha   90.00
_cell.angle_beta   90.00
_cell.angle_gamma   90.00
#
_symmetry.space_group_name_H-M   'P 1'
#
loop_
_entity.id
_entity.type
_entity.pdbx_description
1 polymer ?
#
loop_
_entity_poly.entity_id
_entity_poly.type
_entity_poly.pdbx_seq_one_letter_code
_entity_poly.pdbx_strand_id
1 'polypeptide(L)'
;EAFFPTLSLGERFAVLALGQLLIYYFPTKFGYFTNNPFAIGWTSDSRHYYASLFFSEKLYGQEFPLPILHPSLHFLLSIPFLLGRLPIIVHRLWGVFLPWVLAAGVIWILLRRASNRPKRTIILLGIWTFLYLVRASVYAHLLLPTLLIFLFVSPQKKWQSWVVIIAASLWAGISRINWFPVPAMLAVLIYLLEV
;
A
#
# COMPACT_ATOMS: atom_id res chain seq x y z
N GLU A 1 23.41 25.99 8.46
CA GLU A 1 22.67 26.99 9.27
C GLU A 1 21.74 27.87 8.43
N ALA A 2 22.10 28.20 7.17
CA ALA A 2 21.34 29.13 6.33
C ALA A 2 19.92 28.69 5.96
N PHE A 3 19.62 27.38 5.83
CA PHE A 3 18.33 26.90 5.33
C PHE A 3 17.29 26.58 6.43
N PHE A 4 17.72 26.26 7.65
CA PHE A 4 16.82 25.85 8.73
C PHE A 4 17.32 26.31 10.10
N PRO A 5 17.32 27.62 10.39
CA PRO A 5 17.94 28.17 11.59
C PRO A 5 17.27 27.71 12.90
N THR A 6 15.98 27.33 12.85
CA THR A 6 15.19 26.95 14.01
C THR A 6 15.24 25.45 14.33
N LEU A 7 15.94 24.64 13.51
CA LEU A 7 16.02 23.20 13.68
C LEU A 7 17.21 22.78 14.55
N SER A 8 16.99 21.85 15.47
CA SER A 8 18.07 21.12 16.15
C SER A 8 18.92 20.33 15.14
N LEU A 9 20.15 19.97 15.51
CA LEU A 9 21.04 19.20 14.65
C LEU A 9 20.38 17.89 14.16
N GLY A 10 19.72 17.15 15.06
CA GLY A 10 19.03 15.89 14.72
C GLY A 10 17.88 16.08 13.72
N GLU A 11 17.11 17.17 13.86
CA GLU A 11 16.03 17.48 12.92
C GLU A 11 16.56 17.89 11.54
N ARG A 12 17.68 18.61 11.46
CA ARG A 12 18.36 18.92 10.19
C ARG A 12 18.80 17.65 9.48
N PHE A 13 19.42 16.71 10.20
CA PHE A 13 19.76 15.40 9.67
C PHE A 13 18.54 14.62 9.16
N ALA A 14 17.45 14.59 9.92
CA ALA A 14 16.21 13.93 9.53
C ALA A 14 15.63 14.53 8.25
N VAL A 15 15.57 15.86 8.13
CA VAL A 15 15.07 16.55 6.93
C VAL A 15 15.95 16.25 5.71
N LEU A 16 17.28 16.30 5.86
CA LEU A 16 18.20 15.98 4.76
C LEU A 16 18.09 14.52 4.33
N ALA A 17 18.04 13.58 5.26
CA ALA A 17 17.87 12.16 4.97
C ALA A 17 16.55 11.86 4.27
N LEU A 18 15.44 12.46 4.72
CA LEU A 18 14.14 12.34 4.07
C LEU A 18 14.12 12.97 2.68
N GLY A 19 14.73 14.15 2.53
CA GLY A 19 14.86 14.81 1.22
C GLY A 19 15.65 13.96 0.23
N GLN A 20 16.79 13.40 0.65
CA GLN A 20 17.61 12.51 -0.17
C GLN A 20 16.84 11.24 -0.56
N LEU A 21 16.10 10.62 0.39
CA LEU A 21 15.29 9.45 0.11
C LEU A 21 14.17 9.75 -0.90
N LEU A 22 13.52 10.91 -0.80
CA LEU A 22 12.50 11.36 -1.74
C LEU A 22 13.09 11.55 -3.15
N ILE A 23 14.21 12.27 -3.26
CA ILE A 23 14.91 12.53 -4.52
C ILE A 23 15.37 11.23 -5.18
N TYR A 24 15.80 10.24 -4.39
CA TYR A 24 16.19 8.92 -4.92
C TYR A 24 14.99 8.07 -5.30
N TYR A 25 13.94 8.03 -4.45
CA TYR A 25 12.81 7.12 -4.64
C TYR A 25 11.95 7.45 -5.86
N PHE A 26 11.57 8.72 -6.03
CA PHE A 26 10.65 9.10 -7.10
C PHE A 26 11.23 8.89 -8.51
N PRO A 27 12.46 9.31 -8.82
CA PRO A 27 13.03 9.07 -10.15
C PRO A 27 13.11 7.59 -10.54
N THR A 28 13.34 6.68 -9.57
CA THR A 28 13.36 5.24 -9.86
C THR A 28 12.01 4.70 -10.36
N LYS A 29 10.90 5.41 -10.09
CA LYS A 29 9.57 5.03 -10.54
C LYS A 29 9.26 5.49 -11.97
N PHE A 30 9.97 6.49 -12.50
CA PHE A 30 9.77 6.94 -13.88
C PHE A 30 10.13 5.87 -14.91
N GLY A 31 11.06 4.96 -14.59
CA GLY A 31 11.36 3.81 -15.44
C GLY A 31 10.17 2.87 -15.68
N TYR A 32 9.14 2.92 -14.82
CA TYR A 32 7.90 2.15 -15.00
C TYR A 32 6.93 2.79 -16.01
N PHE A 33 7.13 4.05 -16.39
CA PHE A 33 6.23 4.80 -17.28
C PHE A 33 6.61 4.58 -18.75
N THR A 34 6.45 3.37 -19.20
CA THR A 34 6.78 2.96 -20.57
C THR A 34 5.76 1.95 -21.12
N ASN A 35 5.57 1.98 -22.44
CA ASN A 35 4.76 1.00 -23.17
C ASN A 35 5.59 -0.19 -23.70
N ASN A 36 6.91 -0.15 -23.57
CA ASN A 36 7.76 -1.22 -24.10
C ASN A 36 7.54 -2.49 -23.28
N PRO A 37 7.13 -3.61 -23.89
CA PRO A 37 7.01 -4.89 -23.19
C PRO A 37 8.33 -5.29 -22.53
N PHE A 38 8.24 -5.89 -21.34
CA PHE A 38 9.38 -6.38 -20.54
C PHE A 38 10.44 -5.33 -20.15
N ALA A 39 10.20 -4.03 -20.37
CA ALA A 39 11.15 -2.97 -20.05
C ALA A 39 11.50 -2.86 -18.56
N ILE A 40 10.59 -3.29 -17.68
CA ILE A 40 10.79 -3.26 -16.21
C ILE A 40 11.13 -4.63 -15.62
N GLY A 41 11.41 -5.61 -16.47
CA GLY A 41 11.81 -6.95 -16.10
C GLY A 41 10.64 -7.93 -15.93
N TRP A 42 10.94 -9.21 -16.15
CA TRP A 42 9.94 -10.29 -16.16
C TRP A 42 9.08 -10.36 -14.90
N THR A 43 9.68 -10.31 -13.72
CA THR A 43 8.95 -10.42 -12.44
C THR A 43 7.99 -9.26 -12.21
N SER A 44 8.25 -8.08 -12.74
CA SER A 44 7.38 -6.91 -12.61
C SER A 44 6.25 -6.93 -13.63
N ASP A 45 6.54 -7.32 -14.86
CA ASP A 45 5.55 -7.38 -15.95
C ASP A 45 4.63 -8.60 -15.82
N SER A 46 5.12 -9.74 -15.33
CA SER A 46 4.29 -10.94 -15.10
C SER A 46 3.12 -10.71 -14.13
N ARG A 47 3.25 -9.74 -13.22
CA ARG A 47 2.14 -9.36 -12.32
C ARG A 47 0.92 -8.86 -13.08
N HIS A 48 1.13 -8.15 -14.18
CA HIS A 48 0.03 -7.66 -15.04
C HIS A 48 -0.61 -8.81 -15.81
N TYR A 49 0.19 -9.79 -16.25
CA TYR A 49 -0.35 -11.02 -16.82
C TYR A 49 -1.21 -11.79 -15.81
N TYR A 50 -0.70 -12.04 -14.61
CA TYR A 50 -1.49 -12.72 -13.55
C TYR A 50 -2.75 -11.93 -13.17
N ALA A 51 -2.69 -10.61 -13.17
CA ALA A 51 -3.86 -9.77 -12.94
C ALA A 51 -4.90 -9.90 -14.05
N SER A 52 -4.49 -10.08 -15.33
CA SER A 52 -5.40 -10.25 -16.44
C SER A 52 -6.21 -11.55 -16.38
N LEU A 53 -5.71 -12.58 -15.67
CA LEU A 53 -6.40 -13.86 -15.53
C LEU A 53 -7.75 -13.75 -14.81
N PHE A 54 -7.96 -12.71 -13.99
CA PHE A 54 -9.27 -12.43 -13.39
C PHE A 54 -10.35 -12.04 -14.43
N PHE A 55 -9.93 -11.71 -15.64
CA PHE A 55 -10.79 -11.36 -16.78
C PHE A 55 -10.46 -12.20 -18.01
N SER A 56 -9.98 -13.43 -17.80
CA SER A 56 -9.43 -14.29 -18.85
C SER A 56 -10.44 -14.59 -19.97
N GLU A 57 -11.68 -14.91 -19.64
CA GLU A 57 -12.74 -15.14 -20.61
C GLU A 57 -12.96 -13.92 -21.50
N LYS A 58 -13.07 -12.73 -20.90
CA LYS A 58 -13.26 -11.45 -21.62
C LYS A 58 -12.07 -11.08 -22.51
N LEU A 59 -10.84 -11.36 -22.04
CA LEU A 59 -9.62 -10.92 -22.73
C LEU A 59 -9.08 -11.94 -23.73
N TYR A 60 -9.24 -13.23 -23.44
CA TYR A 60 -8.61 -14.33 -24.19
C TYR A 60 -9.64 -15.29 -24.81
N GLY A 61 -10.94 -15.15 -24.50
CA GLY A 61 -12.00 -16.02 -25.00
C GLY A 61 -12.04 -17.40 -24.36
N GLN A 62 -11.27 -17.61 -23.29
CA GLN A 62 -11.24 -18.87 -22.53
C GLN A 62 -10.93 -18.60 -21.05
N GLU A 63 -11.37 -19.50 -20.19
CA GLU A 63 -11.14 -19.43 -18.77
C GLU A 63 -9.77 -20.02 -18.40
N PHE A 64 -8.99 -19.27 -17.64
CA PHE A 64 -7.71 -19.70 -17.10
C PHE A 64 -7.75 -19.79 -15.58
N PRO A 65 -7.00 -20.69 -14.95
CA PRO A 65 -6.93 -20.78 -13.51
C PRO A 65 -6.35 -19.49 -12.90
N LEU A 66 -6.91 -19.09 -11.77
CA LEU A 66 -6.44 -17.91 -11.03
C LEU A 66 -5.05 -18.15 -10.42
N PRO A 67 -4.23 -17.10 -10.28
CA PRO A 67 -2.89 -17.22 -9.70
C PRO A 67 -2.97 -17.66 -8.23
N ILE A 68 -2.17 -18.67 -7.87
CA ILE A 68 -2.11 -19.20 -6.51
C ILE A 68 -1.31 -18.26 -5.58
N LEU A 69 -0.25 -17.63 -6.10
CA LEU A 69 0.58 -16.72 -5.32
C LEU A 69 0.00 -15.31 -5.32
N HIS A 70 -0.24 -14.78 -4.13
CA HIS A 70 -0.74 -13.40 -3.90
C HIS A 70 -2.00 -13.04 -4.70
N PRO A 71 -3.07 -13.85 -4.70
CA PRO A 71 -4.27 -13.55 -5.49
C PRO A 71 -4.89 -12.22 -5.12
N SER A 72 -4.85 -11.79 -3.86
CA SER A 72 -5.33 -10.46 -3.43
C SER A 72 -4.54 -9.30 -4.04
N LEU A 73 -3.22 -9.44 -4.29
CA LEU A 73 -2.43 -8.46 -5.04
C LEU A 73 -2.89 -8.38 -6.49
N HIS A 74 -2.99 -9.54 -7.15
CA HIS A 74 -3.38 -9.61 -8.55
C HIS A 74 -4.81 -9.15 -8.77
N PHE A 75 -5.70 -9.40 -7.81
CA PHE A 75 -7.05 -8.85 -7.82
C PHE A 75 -7.05 -7.31 -7.83
N LEU A 76 -6.28 -6.67 -6.96
CA LEU A 76 -6.17 -5.20 -6.97
C LEU A 76 -5.52 -4.67 -8.27
N LEU A 77 -4.53 -5.37 -8.81
CA LEU A 77 -3.88 -5.00 -10.06
C LEU A 77 -4.79 -5.26 -11.29
N SER A 78 -5.83 -6.08 -11.14
CA SER A 78 -6.76 -6.38 -12.23
C SER A 78 -7.79 -5.28 -12.49
N ILE A 79 -7.96 -4.31 -11.59
CA ILE A 79 -8.96 -3.24 -11.70
C ILE A 79 -8.95 -2.51 -13.07
N PRO A 80 -7.79 -2.14 -13.68
CA PRO A 80 -7.81 -1.51 -15.01
C PRO A 80 -8.39 -2.38 -16.12
N PHE A 81 -8.37 -3.72 -15.99
CA PHE A 81 -8.97 -4.63 -17.00
C PHE A 81 -10.50 -4.57 -17.03
N LEU A 82 -11.15 -3.99 -16.00
CA LEU A 82 -12.58 -3.67 -16.06
C LEU A 82 -12.92 -2.76 -17.25
N LEU A 83 -12.01 -1.86 -17.60
CA LEU A 83 -12.16 -0.91 -18.70
C LEU A 83 -11.82 -1.53 -20.08
N GLY A 84 -11.38 -2.78 -20.12
CA GLY A 84 -11.04 -3.51 -21.34
C GLY A 84 -9.53 -3.61 -21.59
N ARG A 85 -9.17 -3.68 -22.90
CA ARG A 85 -7.76 -3.82 -23.32
C ARG A 85 -7.09 -2.45 -23.34
N LEU A 86 -6.47 -2.06 -22.23
CA LEU A 86 -5.70 -0.83 -22.13
C LEU A 86 -4.21 -1.07 -22.44
N PRO A 87 -3.47 -0.03 -22.88
CA PRO A 87 -2.02 -0.09 -23.02
C PRO A 87 -1.33 -0.48 -21.71
N ILE A 88 -0.20 -1.19 -21.79
CA ILE A 88 0.53 -1.68 -20.62
C ILE A 88 0.97 -0.56 -19.66
N ILE A 89 1.21 0.64 -20.17
CA ILE A 89 1.53 1.81 -19.36
C ILE A 89 0.45 2.13 -18.33
N VAL A 90 -0.84 1.93 -18.65
CA VAL A 90 -1.95 2.18 -17.71
C VAL A 90 -1.89 1.20 -16.55
N HIS A 91 -1.61 -0.06 -16.82
CA HIS A 91 -1.45 -1.09 -15.79
C HIS A 91 -0.21 -0.83 -14.91
N ARG A 92 0.88 -0.36 -15.52
CA ARG A 92 2.10 0.02 -14.78
C ARG A 92 1.87 1.25 -13.91
N LEU A 93 1.21 2.29 -14.44
CA LEU A 93 0.81 3.46 -13.66
C LEU A 93 -0.05 3.06 -12.46
N TRP A 94 -1.07 2.20 -12.70
CA TRP A 94 -1.87 1.65 -11.62
C TRP A 94 -1.05 0.91 -10.58
N GLY A 95 -0.11 0.06 -11.01
CA GLY A 95 0.82 -0.67 -10.14
C GLY A 95 1.73 0.23 -9.31
N VAL A 96 2.04 1.46 -9.78
CA VAL A 96 2.81 2.46 -9.02
C VAL A 96 1.90 3.27 -8.09
N PHE A 97 0.74 3.73 -8.57
CA PHE A 97 -0.16 4.58 -7.79
C PHE A 97 -0.91 3.84 -6.67
N LEU A 98 -1.30 2.58 -6.89
CA LEU A 98 -2.02 1.79 -5.90
C LEU A 98 -1.29 1.70 -4.54
N PRO A 99 0.01 1.34 -4.47
CA PRO A 99 0.77 1.40 -3.22
C PRO A 99 0.82 2.79 -2.58
N TRP A 100 0.92 3.84 -3.41
CA TRP A 100 0.98 5.21 -2.91
C TRP A 100 -0.34 5.65 -2.28
N VAL A 101 -1.44 5.36 -2.93
CA VAL A 101 -2.78 5.68 -2.42
C VAL A 101 -3.07 4.94 -1.12
N LEU A 102 -2.77 3.64 -1.07
CA LEU A 102 -2.98 2.84 0.14
C LEU A 102 -2.08 3.31 1.29
N ALA A 103 -0.79 3.59 1.03
CA ALA A 103 0.12 4.11 2.04
C ALA A 103 -0.34 5.50 2.55
N ALA A 104 -0.71 6.40 1.64
CA ALA A 104 -1.23 7.72 2.01
C ALA A 104 -2.51 7.61 2.86
N GLY A 105 -3.41 6.68 2.52
CA GLY A 105 -4.62 6.41 3.29
C GLY A 105 -4.33 5.94 4.72
N VAL A 106 -3.43 4.96 4.85
CA VAL A 106 -3.00 4.45 6.17
C VAL A 106 -2.39 5.58 7.01
N ILE A 107 -1.48 6.37 6.42
CA ILE A 107 -0.82 7.47 7.12
C ILE A 107 -1.82 8.53 7.54
N TRP A 108 -2.72 8.94 6.65
CA TRP A 108 -3.73 9.95 6.95
C TRP A 108 -4.57 9.59 8.18
N ILE A 109 -4.95 8.32 8.31
CA ILE A 109 -5.72 7.86 9.47
C ILE A 109 -4.86 7.80 10.73
N LEU A 110 -3.64 7.26 10.62
CA LEU A 110 -2.70 7.22 11.75
C LEU A 110 -2.42 8.62 12.29
N LEU A 111 -2.18 9.60 11.42
CA LEU A 111 -1.92 10.97 11.82
C LEU A 111 -3.15 11.65 12.42
N ARG A 112 -4.36 11.31 11.96
CA ARG A 112 -5.60 11.78 12.61
C ARG A 112 -5.74 11.24 14.04
N ARG A 113 -5.39 9.97 14.27
CA ARG A 113 -5.39 9.38 15.62
C ARG A 113 -4.28 9.96 16.52
N ALA A 114 -3.17 10.41 15.95
CA ALA A 114 -2.04 11.01 16.65
C ALA A 114 -2.10 12.55 16.77
N SER A 115 -3.27 13.15 16.69
CA SER A 115 -3.49 14.61 16.53
C SER A 115 -2.90 15.51 17.63
N ASN A 116 -2.55 14.98 18.82
CA ASN A 116 -2.00 15.74 19.94
C ASN A 116 -0.50 16.09 19.80
N ARG A 117 0.12 15.81 18.63
CA ARG A 117 1.54 16.11 18.40
C ARG A 117 1.72 17.42 17.62
N PRO A 118 2.86 18.11 17.76
CA PRO A 118 3.18 19.29 16.96
C PRO A 118 3.06 19.00 15.47
N LYS A 119 2.49 19.92 14.70
CA LYS A 119 2.28 19.76 13.22
C LYS A 119 3.54 19.33 12.48
N ARG A 120 4.69 19.87 12.87
CA ARG A 120 5.99 19.53 12.30
C ARG A 120 6.34 18.04 12.50
N THR A 121 6.19 17.52 13.72
CA THR A 121 6.41 16.10 14.03
C THR A 121 5.48 15.22 13.20
N ILE A 122 4.20 15.62 13.07
CA ILE A 122 3.21 14.92 12.25
C ILE A 122 3.66 14.83 10.79
N ILE A 123 4.11 15.94 10.19
CA ILE A 123 4.58 15.98 8.79
C ILE A 123 5.81 15.08 8.61
N LEU A 124 6.81 15.18 9.47
CA LEU A 124 8.03 14.37 9.38
C LEU A 124 7.74 12.88 9.55
N LEU A 125 6.91 12.50 10.53
CA LEU A 125 6.46 11.13 10.72
C LEU A 125 5.66 10.62 9.52
N GLY A 126 4.79 11.47 8.95
CA GLY A 126 4.01 11.14 7.76
C GLY A 126 4.91 10.83 6.56
N ILE A 127 5.88 11.69 6.26
CA ILE A 127 6.84 11.47 5.17
C ILE A 127 7.66 10.20 5.41
N TRP A 128 8.18 10.01 6.61
CA TRP A 128 8.99 8.85 6.95
C TRP A 128 8.20 7.55 6.82
N THR A 129 6.98 7.51 7.37
CA THR A 129 6.09 6.35 7.28
C THR A 129 5.70 6.07 5.84
N PHE A 130 5.43 7.11 5.02
CA PHE A 130 5.14 6.95 3.59
C PHE A 130 6.30 6.26 2.86
N LEU A 131 7.51 6.78 3.01
CA LEU A 131 8.70 6.20 2.37
C LEU A 131 8.95 4.75 2.82
N TYR A 132 8.72 4.46 4.10
CA TYR A 132 8.83 3.11 4.64
C TYR A 132 7.81 2.16 3.99
N LEU A 133 6.54 2.54 3.97
CA LEU A 133 5.46 1.71 3.43
C LEU A 133 5.57 1.48 1.92
N VAL A 134 5.95 2.49 1.14
CA VAL A 134 6.05 2.35 -0.32
C VAL A 134 7.29 1.59 -0.78
N ARG A 135 8.34 1.47 0.04
CA ARG A 135 9.48 0.60 -0.26
C ARG A 135 9.13 -0.88 -0.16
N ALA A 136 8.21 -1.26 0.70
CA ALA A 136 7.71 -2.63 0.85
C ALA A 136 6.63 -2.99 -0.19
N SER A 137 6.76 -2.48 -1.41
CA SER A 137 5.72 -2.52 -2.46
C SER A 137 5.20 -3.92 -2.84
N VAL A 138 5.96 -4.98 -2.57
CA VAL A 138 5.51 -6.37 -2.83
C VAL A 138 4.27 -6.71 -2.01
N TYR A 139 4.14 -6.12 -0.84
CA TYR A 139 3.03 -6.37 0.10
C TYR A 139 2.06 -5.19 0.20
N ALA A 140 2.07 -4.28 -0.77
CA ALA A 140 1.20 -3.09 -0.76
C ALA A 140 -0.29 -3.44 -0.63
N HIS A 141 -0.73 -4.58 -1.17
CA HIS A 141 -2.11 -5.06 -1.05
C HIS A 141 -2.53 -5.38 0.41
N LEU A 142 -1.57 -5.59 1.32
CA LEU A 142 -1.81 -5.77 2.75
C LEU A 142 -2.02 -4.43 3.48
N LEU A 143 -1.75 -3.30 2.84
CA LEU A 143 -2.14 -1.99 3.38
C LEU A 143 -3.65 -1.79 3.35
N LEU A 144 -4.38 -2.50 2.48
CA LEU A 144 -5.84 -2.44 2.45
C LEU A 144 -6.47 -2.97 3.76
N PRO A 145 -6.19 -4.20 4.24
CA PRO A 145 -6.68 -4.65 5.54
C PRO A 145 -6.17 -3.76 6.69
N THR A 146 -4.94 -3.26 6.64
CA THR A 146 -4.42 -2.31 7.62
C THR A 146 -5.26 -1.04 7.67
N LEU A 147 -5.60 -0.49 6.51
CA LEU A 147 -6.47 0.68 6.38
C LEU A 147 -7.86 0.42 6.97
N LEU A 148 -8.46 -0.74 6.66
CA LEU A 148 -9.77 -1.13 7.20
C LEU A 148 -9.75 -1.25 8.72
N ILE A 149 -8.73 -1.86 9.29
CA ILE A 149 -8.56 -1.97 10.74
C ILE A 149 -8.48 -0.58 11.38
N PHE A 150 -7.63 0.31 10.87
CA PHE A 150 -7.49 1.67 11.41
C PHE A 150 -8.75 2.52 11.22
N LEU A 151 -9.55 2.30 10.19
CA LEU A 151 -10.79 3.06 9.96
C LEU A 151 -11.93 2.61 10.87
N PHE A 152 -12.10 1.32 11.05
CA PHE A 152 -13.37 0.76 11.53
C PHE A 152 -13.27 0.02 12.85
N VAL A 153 -12.05 -0.35 13.31
CA VAL A 153 -11.88 -0.99 14.62
C VAL A 153 -11.89 0.07 15.71
N SER A 154 -12.78 -0.15 16.68
CA SER A 154 -12.97 0.74 17.83
C SER A 154 -13.49 -0.04 19.03
N PRO A 155 -12.98 0.24 20.27
CA PRO A 155 -13.48 -0.39 21.50
C PRO A 155 -14.99 -0.21 21.72
N GLN A 156 -15.57 0.91 21.24
CA GLN A 156 -16.97 1.25 21.40
C GLN A 156 -17.90 0.48 20.45
N LYS A 157 -17.38 -0.02 19.32
CA LYS A 157 -18.16 -0.69 18.27
C LYS A 157 -17.74 -2.14 18.07
N LYS A 158 -17.93 -2.97 19.10
CA LYS A 158 -17.43 -4.36 19.15
C LYS A 158 -17.84 -5.19 17.92
N TRP A 159 -19.12 -5.21 17.56
CA TRP A 159 -19.61 -5.99 16.43
C TRP A 159 -18.98 -5.58 15.09
N GLN A 160 -18.93 -4.28 14.82
CA GLN A 160 -18.28 -3.76 13.64
C GLN A 160 -16.80 -4.15 13.60
N SER A 161 -16.10 -4.06 14.74
CA SER A 161 -14.69 -4.45 14.87
C SER A 161 -14.49 -5.92 14.52
N TRP A 162 -15.33 -6.83 15.02
CA TRP A 162 -15.24 -8.25 14.69
C TRP A 162 -15.42 -8.53 13.21
N VAL A 163 -16.44 -7.95 12.57
CA VAL A 163 -16.67 -8.12 11.13
C VAL A 163 -15.47 -7.64 10.31
N VAL A 164 -14.92 -6.48 10.65
CA VAL A 164 -13.75 -5.91 9.94
C VAL A 164 -12.50 -6.76 10.17
N ILE A 165 -12.26 -7.24 11.39
CA ILE A 165 -11.11 -8.10 11.69
C ILE A 165 -11.18 -9.39 10.86
N ILE A 166 -12.36 -10.04 10.83
CA ILE A 166 -12.55 -11.28 10.05
C ILE A 166 -12.32 -11.02 8.56
N ALA A 167 -12.95 -9.99 7.98
CA ALA A 167 -12.79 -9.66 6.57
C ALA A 167 -11.34 -9.31 6.20
N ALA A 168 -10.67 -8.52 7.04
CA ALA A 168 -9.28 -8.15 6.86
C ALA A 168 -8.33 -9.37 6.98
N SER A 169 -8.61 -10.28 7.92
CA SER A 169 -7.83 -11.51 8.11
C SER A 169 -8.01 -12.48 6.93
N LEU A 170 -9.23 -12.65 6.43
CA LEU A 170 -9.48 -13.44 5.21
C LEU A 170 -8.73 -12.87 4.02
N TRP A 171 -8.80 -11.55 3.78
CA TRP A 171 -8.06 -10.90 2.72
C TRP A 171 -6.54 -11.13 2.82
N ALA A 172 -5.98 -10.99 4.01
CA ALA A 172 -4.57 -11.22 4.25
C ALA A 172 -4.21 -12.70 4.07
N GLY A 173 -5.05 -13.62 4.55
CA GLY A 173 -4.88 -15.07 4.47
C GLY A 173 -4.93 -15.60 3.03
N ILE A 174 -5.79 -15.04 2.17
CA ILE A 174 -5.84 -15.34 0.73
C ILE A 174 -4.50 -14.99 0.06
N SER A 175 -3.80 -13.96 0.51
CA SER A 175 -2.47 -13.66 0.01
C SER A 175 -1.44 -14.71 0.42
N ARG A 176 -1.36 -14.97 1.70
CA ARG A 176 -0.57 -16.04 2.34
C ARG A 176 -1.13 -16.36 3.71
N ILE A 177 -1.22 -17.62 4.05
CA ILE A 177 -1.81 -18.08 5.31
C ILE A 177 -1.16 -17.48 6.56
N ASN A 178 0.15 -17.24 6.53
CA ASN A 178 0.89 -16.65 7.65
C ASN A 178 0.49 -15.18 7.93
N TRP A 179 -0.14 -14.50 6.99
CA TRP A 179 -0.65 -13.13 7.19
C TRP A 179 -2.05 -13.09 7.80
N PHE A 180 -2.74 -14.23 7.86
CA PHE A 180 -4.10 -14.33 8.40
C PHE A 180 -4.26 -13.71 9.80
N PRO A 181 -3.35 -13.94 10.79
CA PRO A 181 -3.51 -13.39 12.14
C PRO A 181 -3.14 -11.89 12.24
N VAL A 182 -2.41 -11.32 11.29
CA VAL A 182 -1.84 -9.97 11.40
C VAL A 182 -2.90 -8.87 11.61
N PRO A 183 -4.06 -8.83 10.90
CA PRO A 183 -5.10 -7.84 11.16
C PRO A 183 -5.68 -7.93 12.57
N ALA A 184 -5.85 -9.15 13.11
CA ALA A 184 -6.31 -9.34 14.48
C ALA A 184 -5.28 -8.84 15.50
N MET A 185 -3.99 -9.12 15.29
CA MET A 185 -2.90 -8.59 16.14
C MET A 185 -2.87 -7.06 16.12
N LEU A 186 -3.06 -6.45 14.95
CA LEU A 186 -3.13 -5.00 14.81
C LEU A 186 -4.34 -4.41 15.55
N ALA A 187 -5.49 -5.07 15.49
CA ALA A 187 -6.68 -4.67 16.22
C ALA A 187 -6.46 -4.73 17.75
N VAL A 188 -5.79 -5.78 18.24
CA VAL A 188 -5.41 -5.89 19.67
C VAL A 188 -4.53 -4.70 20.08
N LEU A 189 -3.54 -4.34 19.27
CA LEU A 189 -2.68 -3.17 19.56
C LEU A 189 -3.50 -1.87 19.66
N ILE A 190 -4.48 -1.67 18.78
CA ILE A 190 -5.37 -0.50 18.84
C ILE A 190 -6.15 -0.50 20.16
N TYR A 191 -6.72 -1.64 20.53
CA TYR A 191 -7.46 -1.76 21.81
C TYR A 191 -6.57 -1.45 23.01
N LEU A 192 -5.33 -1.91 23.02
CA LEU A 192 -4.38 -1.66 24.12
C LEU A 192 -3.93 -0.19 24.19
N LEU A 193 -3.92 0.52 23.09
CA LEU A 193 -3.48 1.93 23.03
C LEU A 193 -4.61 2.93 23.25
N GLU A 194 -5.87 2.54 23.04
CA GLU A 194 -7.04 3.43 23.11
C GLU A 194 -7.92 3.18 24.35
N VAL A 195 -7.61 2.18 25.16
CA VAL A 195 -8.21 1.91 26.48
C VAL A 195 -7.28 2.36 27.60
#